data_c34cdcf16bdaad77e948c37f8d3600b8
#
_entry.id   c34cdcf16bdaad77e948c37f8d3600b8
#
_cell.length_a   1.000
_cell.length_b   1.000
_cell.length_c   1.000
_cell.angle_alpha   90.00
_cell.angle_beta   90.00
_cell.angle_gamma   90.00
#
_symmetry.space_group_name_H-M   'P 1'
#
loop_
_entity.id
_entity.type
_entity.pdbx_description
1 polymer ?
#
loop_
_entity_poly.entity_id
_entity_poly.type
_entity_poly.pdbx_seq_one_letter_code
_entity_poly.pdbx_strand_id
1 'polypeptide(L)'
;MQLSWQVDQTDIAHVKAFVASQEGNLFVRARVARNLAQTKPTVDRSEFWKQMVGMRMTSVQRSGPESAVAAFLRKNPFPLSYDQIAGVIDGSERVALIAATLRSHGGIRFPDKIADDLARNFDKLEDNHEWATALAELNNLVVPVNAGQERQVARYFQQLLHGFGPKQSRNLLQSLGLTRYEIPIDSRITKWLNEFGFPAKLNATALADAGYYEFVLDGFQALCAASEVFPCVLDAAIFASFDGDGWTEENTIY
;
A
#
# COMPACT_ATOMS: atom_id res chain seq x y z
N MET A 1 -9.85 -25.85 15.84
CA MET A 1 -8.98 -25.10 16.76
C MET A 1 -9.16 -23.64 16.43
N GLN A 2 -9.52 -22.80 17.38
CA GLN A 2 -9.68 -21.34 17.20
C GLN A 2 -8.50 -20.63 17.85
N LEU A 3 -7.94 -19.64 17.18
CA LEU A 3 -6.97 -18.71 17.74
C LEU A 3 -7.73 -17.48 18.24
N SER A 4 -7.46 -17.04 19.46
CA SER A 4 -7.96 -15.77 20.00
C SER A 4 -6.79 -14.87 20.40
N TRP A 5 -6.88 -13.61 20.05
CA TRP A 5 -5.92 -12.59 20.46
C TRP A 5 -6.36 -11.98 21.80
N GLN A 6 -5.45 -11.94 22.77
CA GLN A 6 -5.66 -11.26 24.04
C GLN A 6 -4.80 -10.03 24.08
N VAL A 7 -5.41 -8.89 24.37
CA VAL A 7 -4.76 -7.57 24.45
C VAL A 7 -5.06 -7.02 25.85
N ASP A 8 -4.05 -6.69 26.62
CA ASP A 8 -4.20 -6.17 27.97
C ASP A 8 -4.17 -4.62 28.03
N GLN A 9 -4.37 -4.07 29.23
CA GLN A 9 -4.41 -2.61 29.42
C GLN A 9 -3.04 -1.95 29.18
N THR A 10 -1.94 -2.68 29.36
CA THR A 10 -0.59 -2.19 29.10
C THR A 10 -0.34 -2.06 27.60
N ASP A 11 -0.78 -3.06 26.82
CA ASP A 11 -0.75 -3.03 25.37
C ASP A 11 -1.53 -1.85 24.81
N ILE A 12 -2.76 -1.67 25.29
CA ILE A 12 -3.65 -0.56 24.90
C ILE A 12 -3.01 0.80 25.19
N ALA A 13 -2.49 0.97 26.40
CA ALA A 13 -1.85 2.22 26.82
C ALA A 13 -0.61 2.52 25.94
N HIS A 14 0.18 1.50 25.63
CA HIS A 14 1.36 1.63 24.76
C HIS A 14 0.98 2.07 23.35
N VAL A 15 0.00 1.42 22.73
CA VAL A 15 -0.47 1.78 21.36
C VAL A 15 -1.00 3.22 21.34
N LYS A 16 -1.86 3.59 22.30
CA LYS A 16 -2.42 4.96 22.38
C LYS A 16 -1.33 6.01 22.56
N ALA A 17 -0.38 5.78 23.45
CA ALA A 17 0.74 6.70 23.67
C ALA A 17 1.63 6.82 22.43
N PHE A 18 1.92 5.69 21.76
CA PHE A 18 2.72 5.68 20.55
C PHE A 18 2.05 6.46 19.41
N VAL A 19 0.77 6.22 19.14
CA VAL A 19 0.02 6.96 18.10
C VAL A 19 -0.04 8.45 18.44
N ALA A 20 -0.34 8.81 19.68
CA ALA A 20 -0.38 10.22 20.14
C ALA A 20 0.97 10.93 19.93
N SER A 21 2.10 10.21 20.10
CA SER A 21 3.43 10.78 19.85
C SER A 21 3.69 11.15 18.38
N GLN A 22 2.92 10.61 17.45
CA GLN A 22 3.04 10.82 16.02
C GLN A 22 1.92 11.70 15.41
N GLU A 23 0.98 12.20 16.19
CA GLU A 23 -0.16 12.99 15.69
C GLU A 23 0.25 14.27 14.94
N GLY A 24 1.37 14.88 15.34
CA GLY A 24 1.93 16.07 14.70
C GLY A 24 2.56 15.78 13.33
N ASN A 25 2.86 14.53 12.99
CA ASN A 25 3.54 14.18 11.76
C ASN A 25 2.60 14.35 10.55
N LEU A 26 3.04 15.07 9.52
CA LEU A 26 2.23 15.37 8.34
C LEU A 26 1.80 14.13 7.57
N PHE A 27 2.64 13.10 7.50
CA PHE A 27 2.29 11.83 6.87
C PHE A 27 1.14 11.13 7.61
N VAL A 28 1.18 11.09 8.94
CA VAL A 28 0.10 10.52 9.76
C VAL A 28 -1.20 11.30 9.57
N ARG A 29 -1.14 12.64 9.61
CA ARG A 29 -2.31 13.51 9.39
C ARG A 29 -2.92 13.30 8.00
N ALA A 30 -2.09 13.23 6.95
CA ALA A 30 -2.55 12.97 5.59
C ALA A 30 -3.22 11.59 5.48
N ARG A 31 -2.65 10.54 6.13
CA ARG A 31 -3.26 9.21 6.20
C ARG A 31 -4.62 9.23 6.88
N VAL A 32 -4.72 9.89 8.04
CA VAL A 32 -5.98 10.05 8.76
C VAL A 32 -7.03 10.74 7.87
N ALA A 33 -6.67 11.90 7.32
CA ALA A 33 -7.60 12.68 6.48
C ALA A 33 -8.11 11.87 5.28
N ARG A 34 -7.26 11.12 4.62
CA ARG A 34 -7.59 10.36 3.41
C ARG A 34 -8.32 9.05 3.71
N ASN A 35 -7.72 8.20 4.57
CA ASN A 35 -8.22 6.84 4.75
C ASN A 35 -9.42 6.75 5.71
N LEU A 36 -9.59 7.73 6.62
CA LEU A 36 -10.75 7.78 7.51
C LEU A 36 -11.90 8.65 6.99
N ALA A 37 -11.76 9.28 5.83
CA ALA A 37 -12.85 10.02 5.19
C ALA A 37 -14.12 9.15 5.06
N GLN A 38 -15.28 9.74 5.32
CA GLN A 38 -16.57 9.04 5.22
C GLN A 38 -16.98 8.80 3.75
N THR A 39 -16.62 9.73 2.87
CA THR A 39 -16.81 9.60 1.43
C THR A 39 -15.48 9.83 0.75
N LYS A 40 -15.10 8.93 -0.12
CA LYS A 40 -13.84 8.94 -0.86
C LYS A 40 -14.13 9.22 -2.32
N PRO A 41 -13.18 9.83 -3.06
CA PRO A 41 -13.34 9.99 -4.50
C PRO A 41 -13.41 8.61 -5.16
N THR A 42 -14.19 8.52 -6.23
CA THR A 42 -14.19 7.33 -7.10
C THR A 42 -12.85 7.21 -7.78
N VAL A 43 -12.35 5.99 -7.88
CA VAL A 43 -11.10 5.70 -8.56
C VAL A 43 -11.35 5.47 -10.04
N ASP A 44 -10.67 6.22 -10.90
CA ASP A 44 -10.66 6.00 -12.34
C ASP A 44 -9.42 5.18 -12.79
N ARG A 45 -9.33 4.87 -14.09
CA ARG A 45 -8.21 4.11 -14.67
C ARG A 45 -6.87 4.84 -14.49
N SER A 46 -6.85 6.15 -14.66
CA SER A 46 -5.62 6.93 -14.59
C SER A 46 -5.05 6.98 -13.18
N GLU A 47 -5.90 7.20 -12.18
CA GLU A 47 -5.49 7.18 -10.77
C GLU A 47 -5.07 5.78 -10.33
N PHE A 48 -5.86 4.76 -10.67
CA PHE A 48 -5.48 3.36 -10.35
C PHE A 48 -4.14 2.99 -10.98
N TRP A 49 -3.94 3.30 -12.26
CA TRP A 49 -2.69 3.02 -12.97
C TRP A 49 -1.50 3.72 -12.31
N LYS A 50 -1.63 5.02 -12.02
CA LYS A 50 -0.57 5.79 -11.36
C LYS A 50 -0.17 5.19 -10.02
N GLN A 51 -1.17 4.83 -9.19
CA GLN A 51 -0.91 4.19 -7.90
C GLN A 51 -0.30 2.80 -8.06
N MET A 52 -0.75 2.02 -9.04
CA MET A 52 -0.16 0.71 -9.33
C MET A 52 1.30 0.82 -9.74
N VAL A 53 1.67 1.77 -10.60
CA VAL A 53 3.07 2.08 -10.95
C VAL A 53 3.86 2.42 -9.69
N GLY A 54 3.34 3.34 -8.86
CA GLY A 54 3.96 3.74 -7.61
C GLY A 54 4.23 2.55 -6.68
N MET A 55 3.22 1.75 -6.44
CA MET A 55 3.33 0.60 -5.54
C MET A 55 4.29 -0.46 -6.08
N ARG A 56 4.33 -0.66 -7.40
CA ARG A 56 5.28 -1.60 -7.98
C ARG A 56 6.72 -1.11 -7.84
N MET A 57 6.93 0.21 -7.93
CA MET A 57 8.24 0.84 -7.73
C MET A 57 8.70 0.80 -6.26
N THR A 58 7.80 0.77 -5.27
CA THR A 58 8.18 0.71 -3.84
C THR A 58 8.68 -0.67 -3.40
N SER A 59 8.66 -1.67 -4.27
CA SER A 59 9.13 -3.01 -3.94
C SER A 59 10.64 -3.04 -3.74
N VAL A 60 11.07 -3.51 -2.55
CA VAL A 60 12.49 -3.78 -2.23
C VAL A 60 13.41 -2.55 -2.33
N GLN A 61 12.84 -1.33 -2.21
CA GLN A 61 13.62 -0.10 -2.20
C GLN A 61 12.96 0.98 -1.34
N ARG A 62 13.73 2.03 -1.03
CA ARG A 62 13.23 3.16 -0.26
C ARG A 62 12.17 3.94 -1.05
N SER A 63 11.13 4.37 -0.32
CA SER A 63 10.04 5.19 -0.86
C SER A 63 9.76 6.44 -0.01
N GLY A 64 10.63 6.77 0.95
CA GLY A 64 10.53 8.00 1.74
C GLY A 64 10.68 9.27 0.87
N PRO A 65 10.45 10.46 1.46
CA PRO A 65 10.28 11.71 0.72
C PRO A 65 11.45 12.07 -0.22
N GLU A 66 12.67 11.73 0.18
CA GLU A 66 13.91 12.03 -0.59
C GLU A 66 14.32 10.87 -1.54
N SER A 67 13.47 9.86 -1.71
CA SER A 67 13.80 8.72 -2.56
C SER A 67 13.63 9.02 -4.05
N ALA A 68 14.35 8.27 -4.90
CA ALA A 68 14.16 8.32 -6.35
C ALA A 68 12.73 7.95 -6.76
N VAL A 69 12.07 7.05 -6.01
CA VAL A 69 10.66 6.68 -6.21
C VAL A 69 9.76 7.89 -5.99
N ALA A 70 9.90 8.58 -4.86
CA ALA A 70 9.12 9.78 -4.56
C ALA A 70 9.36 10.88 -5.61
N ALA A 71 10.61 11.11 -5.99
CA ALA A 71 10.97 12.08 -7.03
C ALA A 71 10.34 11.73 -8.40
N PHE A 72 10.24 10.43 -8.74
CA PHE A 72 9.58 9.99 -9.96
C PHE A 72 8.08 10.26 -9.94
N LEU A 73 7.42 9.91 -8.83
CA LEU A 73 5.96 10.01 -8.69
C LEU A 73 5.46 11.46 -8.62
N ARG A 74 6.32 12.40 -8.20
CA ARG A 74 6.02 13.84 -8.19
C ARG A 74 6.16 14.53 -9.56
N LYS A 75 6.71 13.85 -10.57
CA LYS A 75 6.85 14.47 -11.91
C LYS A 75 5.50 14.86 -12.49
N ASN A 76 5.43 16.06 -13.03
CA ASN A 76 4.26 16.54 -13.76
C ASN A 76 4.71 17.14 -15.12
N PRO A 77 4.25 16.58 -16.26
CA PRO A 77 3.35 15.45 -16.37
C PRO A 77 3.98 14.13 -15.87
N PHE A 78 3.12 13.20 -15.42
CA PHE A 78 3.56 11.89 -14.95
C PHE A 78 4.13 11.06 -16.11
N PRO A 79 5.38 10.58 -16.03
CA PRO A 79 6.09 10.03 -17.19
C PRO A 79 5.57 8.68 -17.72
N LEU A 80 4.75 7.99 -16.91
CA LEU A 80 4.10 6.73 -17.29
C LEU A 80 2.58 6.86 -17.09
N SER A 81 1.98 7.94 -17.67
CA SER A 81 0.54 8.13 -17.59
C SER A 81 -0.22 6.98 -18.28
N TYR A 82 -1.46 6.73 -17.83
CA TYR A 82 -2.31 5.71 -18.44
C TYR A 82 -2.46 5.93 -19.95
N ASP A 83 -2.76 7.15 -20.39
CA ASP A 83 -2.96 7.47 -21.80
C ASP A 83 -1.70 7.22 -22.65
N GLN A 84 -0.51 7.53 -22.12
CA GLN A 84 0.75 7.29 -22.79
C GLN A 84 0.99 5.78 -22.99
N ILE A 85 0.69 4.97 -21.98
CA ILE A 85 0.87 3.51 -22.05
C ILE A 85 -0.21 2.87 -22.93
N ALA A 86 -1.44 3.36 -22.89
CA ALA A 86 -2.54 2.91 -23.74
C ALA A 86 -2.31 3.23 -25.23
N GLY A 87 -1.57 4.28 -25.53
CA GLY A 87 -1.17 4.64 -26.89
C GLY A 87 -0.16 3.66 -27.52
N VAL A 88 0.47 2.77 -26.76
CA VAL A 88 1.42 1.77 -27.26
C VAL A 88 0.70 0.45 -27.47
N ILE A 89 0.51 0.05 -28.73
CA ILE A 89 -0.25 -1.16 -29.08
C ILE A 89 0.56 -2.43 -28.82
N ASP A 90 1.82 -2.45 -29.19
CA ASP A 90 2.69 -3.63 -29.02
C ASP A 90 3.17 -3.79 -27.58
N GLY A 91 2.96 -4.99 -27.01
CA GLY A 91 3.35 -5.28 -25.62
C GLY A 91 4.87 -5.21 -25.39
N SER A 92 5.70 -5.59 -26.39
CA SER A 92 7.16 -5.51 -26.26
C SER A 92 7.66 -4.07 -26.30
N GLU A 93 7.04 -3.21 -27.12
CA GLU A 93 7.31 -1.77 -27.15
C GLU A 93 6.87 -1.11 -25.83
N ARG A 94 5.75 -1.55 -25.26
CA ARG A 94 5.28 -1.09 -23.94
C ARG A 94 6.28 -1.40 -22.84
N VAL A 95 6.79 -2.64 -22.78
CA VAL A 95 7.87 -3.02 -21.85
C VAL A 95 9.09 -2.14 -22.04
N ALA A 96 9.52 -1.97 -23.31
CA ALA A 96 10.70 -1.15 -23.63
C ALA A 96 10.53 0.31 -23.23
N LEU A 97 9.37 0.91 -23.48
CA LEU A 97 9.05 2.29 -23.08
C LEU A 97 9.11 2.46 -21.56
N ILE A 98 8.45 1.58 -20.80
CA ILE A 98 8.43 1.65 -19.33
C ILE A 98 9.85 1.49 -18.77
N ALA A 99 10.60 0.48 -19.25
CA ALA A 99 11.97 0.22 -18.80
C ALA A 99 12.90 1.40 -19.11
N ALA A 100 12.83 1.97 -20.30
CA ALA A 100 13.63 3.13 -20.70
C ALA A 100 13.31 4.36 -19.84
N THR A 101 12.02 4.60 -19.56
CA THR A 101 11.57 5.72 -18.71
C THR A 101 12.10 5.59 -17.29
N LEU A 102 12.03 4.40 -16.69
CA LEU A 102 12.53 4.13 -15.34
C LEU A 102 14.06 4.23 -15.27
N ARG A 103 14.78 3.70 -16.27
CA ARG A 103 16.25 3.80 -16.32
C ARG A 103 16.72 5.24 -16.51
N SER A 104 16.07 6.02 -17.36
CA SER A 104 16.44 7.41 -17.63
C SER A 104 16.23 8.31 -16.39
N HIS A 105 15.28 7.98 -15.53
CA HIS A 105 15.10 8.68 -14.26
C HIS A 105 16.26 8.40 -13.30
N GLY A 106 16.79 7.19 -13.29
CA GLY A 106 17.86 6.75 -12.38
C GLY A 106 17.39 6.45 -10.96
N GLY A 107 18.19 5.69 -10.23
CA GLY A 107 17.93 5.35 -8.83
C GLY A 107 16.78 4.36 -8.57
N ILE A 108 16.11 3.87 -9.61
CA ILE A 108 15.07 2.84 -9.51
C ILE A 108 15.71 1.47 -9.66
N ARG A 109 15.49 0.60 -8.66
CA ARG A 109 16.00 -0.78 -8.70
C ARG A 109 15.08 -1.65 -9.56
N PHE A 110 15.70 -2.58 -10.29
CA PHE A 110 14.98 -3.58 -11.12
C PHE A 110 14.01 -2.99 -12.17
N PRO A 111 14.42 -1.97 -12.96
CA PRO A 111 13.53 -1.30 -13.89
C PRO A 111 12.91 -2.26 -14.92
N ASP A 112 13.65 -3.28 -15.39
CA ASP A 112 13.18 -4.26 -16.36
C ASP A 112 12.09 -5.17 -15.79
N LYS A 113 12.28 -5.65 -14.55
CA LYS A 113 11.27 -6.46 -13.89
C LYS A 113 10.00 -5.66 -13.61
N ILE A 114 10.15 -4.40 -13.20
CA ILE A 114 9.02 -3.50 -12.98
C ILE A 114 8.27 -3.27 -14.29
N ALA A 115 8.99 -3.05 -15.39
CA ALA A 115 8.40 -2.82 -16.70
C ALA A 115 7.62 -4.06 -17.22
N ASP A 116 8.19 -5.25 -17.08
CA ASP A 116 7.52 -6.50 -17.44
C ASP A 116 6.22 -6.71 -16.60
N ASP A 117 6.30 -6.56 -15.29
CA ASP A 117 5.13 -6.68 -14.40
C ASP A 117 4.03 -5.66 -14.74
N LEU A 118 4.40 -4.40 -15.01
CA LEU A 118 3.45 -3.34 -15.35
C LEU A 118 2.81 -3.54 -16.72
N ALA A 119 3.59 -3.92 -17.73
CA ALA A 119 3.04 -4.19 -19.05
C ALA A 119 2.06 -5.38 -19.02
N ARG A 120 2.40 -6.46 -18.34
CA ARG A 120 1.50 -7.60 -18.14
C ARG A 120 0.21 -7.22 -17.41
N ASN A 121 0.31 -6.36 -16.40
CA ASN A 121 -0.86 -5.88 -15.67
C ASN A 121 -1.73 -4.98 -16.56
N PHE A 122 -1.11 -4.13 -17.39
CA PHE A 122 -1.83 -3.31 -18.35
C PHE A 122 -2.61 -4.18 -19.33
N ASP A 123 -1.93 -5.15 -19.99
CA ASP A 123 -2.55 -6.07 -20.94
C ASP A 123 -3.72 -6.83 -20.30
N LYS A 124 -3.50 -7.37 -19.08
CA LYS A 124 -4.55 -8.11 -18.36
C LYS A 124 -5.76 -7.28 -18.04
N LEU A 125 -5.57 -6.00 -17.67
CA LEU A 125 -6.67 -5.09 -17.34
C LEU A 125 -7.43 -4.61 -18.59
N GLU A 126 -6.74 -4.45 -19.73
CA GLU A 126 -7.39 -4.10 -21.01
C GLU A 126 -8.12 -5.30 -21.63
N ASP A 127 -7.59 -6.52 -21.41
CA ASP A 127 -8.21 -7.75 -21.88
C ASP A 127 -9.45 -8.11 -21.03
N ASN A 128 -10.42 -8.78 -21.68
CA ASN A 128 -11.56 -9.45 -21.04
C ASN A 128 -12.44 -8.54 -20.14
N HIS A 129 -12.42 -7.23 -20.33
CA HIS A 129 -13.21 -6.27 -19.52
C HIS A 129 -12.83 -6.23 -18.02
N GLU A 130 -11.61 -6.68 -17.66
CA GLU A 130 -11.15 -6.68 -16.27
C GLU A 130 -11.15 -5.29 -15.64
N TRP A 131 -10.97 -4.21 -16.44
CA TRP A 131 -11.12 -2.85 -15.93
C TRP A 131 -12.47 -2.58 -15.27
N ALA A 132 -13.55 -3.06 -15.87
CA ALA A 132 -14.89 -2.83 -15.30
C ALA A 132 -15.02 -3.52 -13.93
N THR A 133 -14.54 -4.76 -13.82
CA THR A 133 -14.54 -5.52 -12.57
C THR A 133 -13.62 -4.89 -11.53
N ALA A 134 -12.38 -4.55 -11.91
CA ALA A 134 -11.41 -3.97 -10.99
C ALA A 134 -11.89 -2.63 -10.42
N LEU A 135 -12.45 -1.75 -11.26
CA LEU A 135 -13.00 -0.47 -10.81
C LEU A 135 -14.26 -0.65 -9.96
N ALA A 136 -15.10 -1.64 -10.26
CA ALA A 136 -16.27 -1.94 -9.44
C ALA A 136 -15.84 -2.40 -8.03
N GLU A 137 -14.84 -3.29 -7.93
CA GLU A 137 -14.29 -3.75 -6.65
C GLU A 137 -13.70 -2.60 -5.83
N LEU A 138 -12.96 -1.66 -6.47
CA LEU A 138 -12.45 -0.47 -5.79
C LEU A 138 -13.56 0.45 -5.30
N ASN A 139 -14.57 0.69 -6.15
CA ASN A 139 -15.65 1.60 -5.84
C ASN A 139 -16.60 1.05 -4.75
N ASN A 140 -16.61 -0.27 -4.51
CA ASN A 140 -17.26 -0.84 -3.34
C ASN A 140 -16.64 -0.38 -2.01
N LEU A 141 -15.39 0.11 -2.03
CA LEU A 141 -14.67 0.62 -0.85
C LEU A 141 -14.76 2.15 -0.69
N VAL A 142 -15.44 2.87 -1.56
CA VAL A 142 -15.59 4.34 -1.51
C VAL A 142 -16.35 4.78 -0.25
N VAL A 143 -17.28 3.97 0.23
CA VAL A 143 -17.95 4.13 1.53
C VAL A 143 -17.27 3.27 2.58
N PRO A 144 -17.37 3.61 3.88
CA PRO A 144 -16.84 2.76 4.93
C PRO A 144 -17.43 1.35 4.90
N VAL A 145 -16.53 0.37 4.86
CA VAL A 145 -16.86 -1.06 4.91
C VAL A 145 -16.18 -1.72 6.10
N ASN A 146 -16.48 -2.98 6.38
CA ASN A 146 -15.81 -3.75 7.43
C ASN A 146 -14.48 -4.36 6.95
N ALA A 147 -13.67 -4.85 7.89
CA ALA A 147 -12.36 -5.44 7.60
C ALA A 147 -12.44 -6.63 6.63
N GLY A 148 -13.51 -7.45 6.72
CA GLY A 148 -13.71 -8.59 5.83
C GLY A 148 -13.91 -8.20 4.37
N GLN A 149 -14.66 -7.10 4.11
CA GLN A 149 -14.86 -6.57 2.76
C GLN A 149 -13.56 -5.99 2.20
N GLU A 150 -12.80 -5.22 2.98
CA GLU A 150 -11.48 -4.73 2.55
C GLU A 150 -10.55 -5.90 2.22
N ARG A 151 -10.55 -6.97 3.02
CA ARG A 151 -9.75 -8.18 2.81
C ARG A 151 -10.12 -8.91 1.51
N GLN A 152 -11.40 -9.03 1.20
CA GLN A 152 -11.84 -9.63 -0.06
C GLN A 152 -11.29 -8.88 -1.27
N VAL A 153 -11.40 -7.56 -1.29
CA VAL A 153 -10.85 -6.72 -2.36
C VAL A 153 -9.32 -6.80 -2.42
N ALA A 154 -8.64 -6.81 -1.27
CA ALA A 154 -7.19 -6.97 -1.22
C ALA A 154 -6.72 -8.32 -1.81
N ARG A 155 -7.43 -9.42 -1.50
CA ARG A 155 -7.17 -10.74 -2.08
C ARG A 155 -7.45 -10.78 -3.59
N TYR A 156 -8.52 -10.12 -4.05
CA TYR A 156 -8.80 -10.01 -5.47
C TYR A 156 -7.63 -9.36 -6.22
N PHE A 157 -7.12 -8.21 -5.79
CA PHE A 157 -5.99 -7.57 -6.44
C PHE A 157 -4.68 -8.34 -6.29
N GLN A 158 -4.48 -9.07 -5.20
CA GLN A 158 -3.34 -9.97 -5.03
C GLN A 158 -3.33 -11.10 -6.07
N GLN A 159 -4.49 -11.60 -6.47
CA GLN A 159 -4.64 -12.65 -7.48
C GLN A 159 -4.63 -12.09 -8.91
N LEU A 160 -5.19 -10.89 -9.09
CA LEU A 160 -5.28 -10.25 -10.39
C LEU A 160 -3.91 -9.77 -10.88
N LEU A 161 -3.13 -9.09 -10.04
CA LEU A 161 -1.98 -8.30 -10.47
C LEU A 161 -0.63 -9.05 -10.35
N HIS A 162 0.16 -9.05 -11.42
CA HIS A 162 1.53 -9.53 -11.39
C HIS A 162 2.43 -8.64 -10.52
N GLY A 163 3.29 -9.27 -9.73
CA GLY A 163 4.20 -8.56 -8.84
C GLY A 163 3.56 -7.98 -7.58
N PHE A 164 2.27 -8.23 -7.36
CA PHE A 164 1.52 -7.81 -6.19
C PHE A 164 1.23 -8.99 -5.25
N GLY A 165 2.12 -9.20 -4.29
CA GLY A 165 1.87 -10.13 -3.18
C GLY A 165 0.99 -9.51 -2.09
N PRO A 166 0.85 -10.18 -0.92
CA PRO A 166 -0.02 -9.71 0.17
C PRO A 166 0.23 -8.26 0.59
N LYS A 167 1.49 -7.84 0.71
CA LYS A 167 1.85 -6.46 1.06
C LYS A 167 1.46 -5.46 -0.03
N GLN A 168 1.80 -5.74 -1.30
CA GLN A 168 1.64 -4.73 -2.35
C GLN A 168 0.19 -4.50 -2.75
N SER A 169 -0.67 -5.52 -2.69
CA SER A 169 -2.11 -5.35 -2.89
C SER A 169 -2.73 -4.43 -1.84
N ARG A 170 -2.34 -4.59 -0.56
CA ARG A 170 -2.84 -3.71 0.52
C ARG A 170 -2.26 -2.30 0.42
N ASN A 171 -0.99 -2.20 0.04
CA ASN A 171 -0.35 -0.90 -0.18
C ASN A 171 -1.06 -0.10 -1.29
N LEU A 172 -1.44 -0.76 -2.39
CA LEU A 172 -2.21 -0.16 -3.47
C LEU A 172 -3.56 0.39 -2.97
N LEU A 173 -4.33 -0.43 -2.27
CA LEU A 173 -5.64 0.01 -1.74
C LEU A 173 -5.50 1.13 -0.71
N GLN A 174 -4.47 1.07 0.12
CA GLN A 174 -4.21 2.09 1.12
C GLN A 174 -3.74 3.41 0.48
N SER A 175 -2.92 3.35 -0.58
CA SER A 175 -2.49 4.55 -1.32
C SER A 175 -3.64 5.24 -2.06
N LEU A 176 -4.65 4.50 -2.48
CA LEU A 176 -5.92 5.01 -3.01
C LEU A 176 -6.84 5.59 -1.92
N GLY A 177 -6.45 5.47 -0.63
CA GLY A 177 -7.27 5.94 0.49
C GLY A 177 -8.45 5.04 0.83
N LEU A 178 -8.52 3.83 0.26
CA LEU A 178 -9.71 2.99 0.31
C LEU A 178 -9.79 2.10 1.55
N THR A 179 -8.67 1.79 2.21
CA THR A 179 -8.64 0.86 3.34
C THR A 179 -8.34 1.54 4.67
N ARG A 180 -8.97 1.03 5.73
CA ARG A 180 -8.77 1.38 7.14
C ARG A 180 -8.16 0.24 7.93
N TYR A 181 -8.52 -0.99 7.57
CA TYR A 181 -8.18 -2.24 8.28
C TYR A 181 -7.08 -3.02 7.60
N GLU A 182 -7.12 -3.14 6.27
CA GLU A 182 -6.11 -3.85 5.47
C GLU A 182 -4.91 -2.94 5.20
N ILE A 183 -3.77 -3.27 5.78
CA ILE A 183 -2.54 -2.47 5.76
C ILE A 183 -1.37 -3.23 5.13
N PRO A 184 -0.37 -2.54 4.59
CA PRO A 184 0.83 -3.17 4.02
C PRO A 184 1.85 -3.53 5.10
N ILE A 185 1.72 -4.73 5.70
CA ILE A 185 2.72 -5.19 6.68
C ILE A 185 4.09 -5.36 6.02
N ASP A 186 5.06 -4.62 6.48
CA ASP A 186 6.44 -4.66 6.00
C ASP A 186 7.45 -4.94 7.13
N SER A 187 8.74 -4.79 6.81
CA SER A 187 9.82 -5.02 7.80
C SER A 187 9.79 -4.04 8.97
N ARG A 188 9.23 -2.82 8.79
CA ARG A 188 9.08 -1.83 9.87
C ARG A 188 8.01 -2.26 10.85
N ILE A 189 6.85 -2.68 10.34
CA ILE A 189 5.77 -3.21 11.18
C ILE A 189 6.22 -4.49 11.90
N THR A 190 6.89 -5.43 11.21
CA THR A 190 7.39 -6.63 11.88
C THR A 190 8.42 -6.32 12.94
N LYS A 191 9.30 -5.34 12.72
CA LYS A 191 10.26 -4.89 13.72
C LYS A 191 9.54 -4.29 14.92
N TRP A 192 8.62 -3.35 14.68
CA TRP A 192 7.84 -2.70 15.74
C TRP A 192 7.04 -3.72 16.56
N LEU A 193 6.34 -4.66 15.92
CA LEU A 193 5.59 -5.72 16.61
C LEU A 193 6.49 -6.63 17.44
N ASN A 194 7.68 -6.98 16.93
CA ASN A 194 8.65 -7.78 17.70
C ASN A 194 9.17 -7.03 18.94
N GLU A 195 9.38 -5.72 18.82
CA GLU A 195 9.80 -4.86 19.93
C GLU A 195 8.65 -4.60 20.91
N PHE A 196 7.42 -4.52 20.42
CA PHE A 196 6.20 -4.40 21.20
C PHE A 196 5.92 -5.64 22.07
N GLY A 197 6.36 -6.82 21.65
CA GLY A 197 6.13 -8.07 22.35
C GLY A 197 5.05 -8.96 21.72
N PHE A 198 4.89 -8.91 20.39
CA PHE A 198 3.98 -9.80 19.67
C PHE A 198 4.24 -11.27 20.05
N PRO A 199 3.20 -12.09 20.28
CA PRO A 199 3.35 -13.42 20.89
C PRO A 199 4.18 -14.43 20.08
N ALA A 200 4.48 -14.12 18.82
CA ALA A 200 5.39 -14.90 17.97
C ALA A 200 6.46 -13.99 17.39
N LYS A 201 7.71 -14.48 17.32
CA LYS A 201 8.78 -13.73 16.65
C LYS A 201 8.51 -13.67 15.15
N LEU A 202 8.24 -12.48 14.65
CA LEU A 202 7.88 -12.25 13.27
C LEU A 202 9.11 -12.17 12.35
N ASN A 203 8.95 -12.73 11.15
CA ASN A 203 9.95 -12.69 10.07
C ASN A 203 9.36 -12.00 8.83
N ALA A 204 9.97 -10.90 8.41
CA ALA A 204 9.51 -10.14 7.25
C ALA A 204 9.53 -10.95 5.94
N THR A 205 10.45 -11.91 5.79
CA THR A 205 10.51 -12.77 4.60
C THR A 205 9.32 -13.72 4.52
N ALA A 206 8.81 -14.20 5.68
CA ALA A 206 7.65 -15.09 5.74
C ALA A 206 6.34 -14.40 5.35
N LEU A 207 6.29 -13.06 5.30
CA LEU A 207 5.12 -12.30 4.85
C LEU A 207 4.78 -12.50 3.36
N ALA A 208 5.63 -13.18 2.60
CA ALA A 208 5.30 -13.62 1.24
C ALA A 208 4.22 -14.72 1.23
N ASP A 209 4.13 -15.50 2.31
CA ASP A 209 3.03 -16.46 2.51
C ASP A 209 1.76 -15.73 2.94
N ALA A 210 0.66 -15.95 2.21
CA ALA A 210 -0.59 -15.26 2.44
C ALA A 210 -1.23 -15.62 3.79
N GLY A 211 -1.13 -16.88 4.22
CA GLY A 211 -1.67 -17.34 5.49
C GLY A 211 -0.93 -16.74 6.68
N TYR A 212 0.41 -16.72 6.61
CA TYR A 212 1.23 -16.07 7.62
C TYR A 212 0.99 -14.55 7.67
N TYR A 213 0.85 -13.91 6.51
CA TYR A 213 0.52 -12.49 6.42
C TYR A 213 -0.78 -12.17 7.14
N GLU A 214 -1.83 -12.93 6.84
CA GLU A 214 -3.15 -12.73 7.45
C GLU A 214 -3.15 -13.03 8.95
N PHE A 215 -2.41 -14.03 9.41
CA PHE A 215 -2.20 -14.28 10.83
C PHE A 215 -1.61 -13.06 11.55
N VAL A 216 -0.56 -12.46 10.99
CA VAL A 216 0.05 -11.25 11.57
C VAL A 216 -0.92 -10.06 11.51
N LEU A 217 -1.64 -9.90 10.40
CA LEU A 217 -2.61 -8.83 10.22
C LEU A 217 -3.79 -8.97 11.19
N ASP A 218 -4.29 -10.18 11.44
CA ASP A 218 -5.36 -10.42 12.43
C ASP A 218 -4.93 -10.00 13.85
N GLY A 219 -3.70 -10.32 14.25
CA GLY A 219 -3.15 -9.86 15.53
C GLY A 219 -3.00 -8.34 15.60
N PHE A 220 -2.53 -7.72 14.52
CA PHE A 220 -2.44 -6.27 14.43
C PHE A 220 -3.81 -5.59 14.51
N GLN A 221 -4.80 -6.12 13.79
CA GLN A 221 -6.17 -5.63 13.82
C GLN A 221 -6.81 -5.80 15.20
N ALA A 222 -6.56 -6.93 15.90
CA ALA A 222 -7.05 -7.14 17.26
C ALA A 222 -6.45 -6.12 18.26
N LEU A 223 -5.14 -5.86 18.15
CA LEU A 223 -4.46 -4.84 18.95
C LEU A 223 -5.05 -3.45 18.71
N CYS A 224 -5.26 -3.10 17.44
CA CYS A 224 -5.87 -1.82 17.05
C CYS A 224 -7.31 -1.70 17.54
N ALA A 225 -8.12 -2.75 17.40
CA ALA A 225 -9.51 -2.74 17.85
C ALA A 225 -9.63 -2.55 19.38
N ALA A 226 -8.79 -3.25 20.16
CA ALA A 226 -8.74 -3.08 21.61
C ALA A 226 -8.29 -1.68 22.02
N SER A 227 -7.42 -1.06 21.23
CA SER A 227 -6.90 0.29 21.46
C SER A 227 -7.79 1.41 20.91
N GLU A 228 -8.88 1.09 20.22
CA GLU A 228 -9.77 2.05 19.54
C GLU A 228 -9.02 2.91 18.49
N VAL A 229 -8.02 2.31 17.84
CA VAL A 229 -7.21 2.94 16.79
C VAL A 229 -7.44 2.19 15.47
N PHE A 230 -7.59 2.90 14.36
CA PHE A 230 -7.65 2.20 13.07
C PHE A 230 -6.26 1.68 12.65
N PRO A 231 -6.18 0.46 12.09
CA PRO A 231 -4.92 -0.12 11.59
C PRO A 231 -4.11 0.81 10.66
N CYS A 232 -4.76 1.53 9.76
CA CYS A 232 -4.09 2.47 8.87
C CYS A 232 -3.43 3.65 9.60
N VAL A 233 -3.92 4.02 10.79
CA VAL A 233 -3.35 5.09 11.61
C VAL A 233 -2.11 4.59 12.34
N LEU A 234 -2.19 3.41 12.96
CA LEU A 234 -1.03 2.80 13.62
C LEU A 234 0.08 2.48 12.61
N ASP A 235 -0.28 1.96 11.42
CA ASP A 235 0.67 1.77 10.32
C ASP A 235 1.38 3.06 9.93
N ALA A 236 0.63 4.15 9.75
CA ALA A 236 1.20 5.45 9.42
C ALA A 236 2.11 5.99 10.53
N ALA A 237 1.74 5.82 11.79
CA ALA A 237 2.55 6.21 12.95
C ALA A 237 3.87 5.40 13.00
N ILE A 238 3.80 4.09 12.78
CA ILE A 238 4.99 3.23 12.69
C ILE A 238 5.87 3.69 11.53
N PHE A 239 5.29 3.89 10.34
CA PHE A 239 6.04 4.33 9.17
C PHE A 239 6.78 5.65 9.43
N ALA A 240 6.07 6.64 9.97
CA ALA A 240 6.61 7.96 10.29
C ALA A 240 7.75 7.90 11.30
N SER A 241 7.65 7.04 12.32
CA SER A 241 8.68 6.89 13.36
C SER A 241 10.02 6.36 12.81
N PHE A 242 10.03 5.69 11.67
CA PHE A 242 11.25 5.21 11.01
C PHE A 242 11.85 6.22 10.02
N ASP A 243 11.04 7.11 9.44
CA ASP A 243 11.48 8.04 8.39
C ASP A 243 11.79 9.46 8.91
N GLY A 244 11.45 9.77 10.18
CA GLY A 244 11.70 11.08 10.80
C GLY A 244 10.82 12.20 10.23
N ASP A 245 11.26 13.45 10.39
CA ASP A 245 10.46 14.67 10.11
C ASP A 245 10.56 15.20 8.67
N GLY A 246 11.05 14.39 7.73
CA GLY A 246 11.23 14.81 6.33
C GLY A 246 9.92 14.96 5.50
N TRP A 247 8.75 14.81 6.12
CA TRP A 247 7.46 14.89 5.44
C TRP A 247 6.95 16.34 5.35
N THR A 248 6.58 16.76 4.14
CA THR A 248 5.96 18.05 3.83
C THR A 248 4.62 17.83 3.14
N GLU A 249 3.80 18.89 3.02
CA GLU A 249 2.54 18.81 2.27
C GLU A 249 2.75 18.36 0.82
N GLU A 250 3.88 18.74 0.20
CA GLU A 250 4.19 18.42 -1.19
C GLU A 250 4.64 16.97 -1.39
N ASN A 251 5.19 16.32 -0.37
CA ASN A 251 5.75 14.97 -0.49
C ASN A 251 4.93 13.87 0.22
N THR A 252 3.79 14.22 0.85
CA THR A 252 2.84 13.28 1.48
C THR A 252 1.86 12.63 0.49
N ILE A 253 2.27 12.43 -0.75
CA ILE A 253 1.43 12.01 -1.88
C ILE A 253 1.02 10.53 -1.83
N TYR A 254 1.38 9.80 -0.81
CA TYR A 254 1.12 8.36 -0.71
C TYR A 254 -0.04 8.00 0.19
#